data_9b966539c78c292784b44a3a1dd2d3d5
#
_entry.id   9b966539c78c292784b44a3a1dd2d3d5
#
_cell.length_a   1.000
_cell.length_b   1.000
_cell.length_c   1.000
_cell.angle_alpha   90.00
_cell.angle_beta   90.00
_cell.angle_gamma   90.00
#
_symmetry.space_group_name_H-M   'P 1'
#
loop_
_entity.id
_entity.type
_entity.pdbx_description
1 polymer ?
#
loop_
_entity_poly.entity_id
_entity_poly.type
_entity_poly.pdbx_seq_one_letter_code
_entity_poly.pdbx_strand_id
1 'polypeptide(L)'
;NVTSVPLLGTVTAGMPILAVEQIEGYIPYNGRVSRDKSLFALKVRGESMLWAGILDGDVVICEKTPYATNGEIVVAMIEDEATVKRFYKENGHFRLQPENDAYEPIITNEVIILGKVVALYRYY
;
A
#
# COMPACT_ATOMS: atom_id res chain seq x y z
N ASN A 1 14.34 6.56 -18.28
CA ASN A 1 13.31 7.49 -17.80
C ASN A 1 12.99 7.28 -16.34
N VAL A 2 12.91 8.37 -15.60
CA VAL A 2 12.62 8.35 -14.19
C VAL A 2 11.31 9.07 -13.92
N THR A 3 10.43 8.43 -13.18
CA THR A 3 9.16 9.02 -12.74
C THR A 3 9.34 9.51 -11.31
N SER A 4 8.92 10.72 -11.01
CA SER A 4 8.87 11.23 -9.64
C SER A 4 7.56 10.76 -9.01
N VAL A 5 7.64 9.87 -8.02
CA VAL A 5 6.48 9.30 -7.36
C VAL A 5 6.23 10.07 -6.06
N PRO A 6 5.02 10.61 -5.86
CA PRO A 6 4.73 11.32 -4.60
C PRO A 6 4.82 10.38 -3.41
N LEU A 7 5.58 10.79 -2.41
CA LEU A 7 5.66 10.10 -1.13
C LEU A 7 4.63 10.73 -0.19
N LEU A 8 3.71 9.90 0.30
CA LEU A 8 2.64 10.36 1.15
C LEU A 8 3.07 10.29 2.61
N GLY A 9 2.86 11.36 3.35
CA GLY A 9 3.16 11.38 4.78
C GLY A 9 2.03 10.77 5.59
N THR A 10 0.87 11.38 5.50
CA THR A 10 -0.32 10.91 6.21
C THR A 10 -1.41 10.63 5.19
N VAL A 11 -2.04 9.47 5.29
CA VAL A 11 -3.17 9.12 4.46
C VAL A 11 -4.43 9.25 5.32
N THR A 12 -5.34 10.11 4.88
CA THR A 12 -6.53 10.46 5.65
C THR A 12 -7.78 10.00 4.90
N ALA A 13 -8.71 9.38 5.61
CA ALA A 13 -9.98 8.99 5.05
C ALA A 13 -10.75 10.24 4.58
N GLY A 14 -11.42 10.12 3.42
CA GLY A 14 -12.19 11.24 2.86
C GLY A 14 -11.39 12.22 2.04
N MET A 15 -10.05 12.11 2.02
CA MET A 15 -9.18 12.95 1.21
C MET A 15 -8.67 12.13 0.02
N PRO A 16 -8.67 12.68 -1.22
CA PRO A 16 -8.06 11.95 -2.35
C PRO A 16 -6.63 11.56 -2.05
N ILE A 17 -6.25 10.34 -2.44
CA ILE A 17 -4.93 9.80 -2.07
C ILE A 17 -3.77 10.67 -2.59
N LEU A 18 -3.94 11.31 -3.74
CA LEU A 18 -2.90 12.16 -4.33
C LEU A 18 -3.11 13.65 -4.07
N ALA A 19 -3.91 14.00 -3.06
CA ALA A 19 -4.08 15.39 -2.66
C ALA A 19 -2.74 15.97 -2.22
N VAL A 20 -2.47 17.21 -2.61
CA VAL A 20 -1.19 17.89 -2.33
C VAL A 20 -0.90 17.91 -0.82
N GLU A 21 -1.94 18.03 0.00
CA GLU A 21 -1.81 18.09 1.46
C GLU A 21 -1.21 16.82 2.05
N GLN A 22 -1.27 15.70 1.33
CA GLN A 22 -0.72 14.41 1.80
C GLN A 22 0.69 14.14 1.31
N ILE A 23 1.20 14.94 0.37
CA ILE A 23 2.51 14.71 -0.24
C ILE A 23 3.58 15.38 0.61
N GLU A 24 4.57 14.60 1.07
CA GLU A 24 5.70 15.15 1.83
C GLU A 24 7.01 15.12 1.05
N GLY A 25 7.04 14.51 -0.13
CA GLY A 25 8.25 14.44 -0.93
C GLY A 25 8.03 13.59 -2.17
N TYR A 26 9.11 13.25 -2.83
CA TYR A 26 9.05 12.47 -4.07
C TYR A 26 10.16 11.43 -4.08
N ILE A 27 9.87 10.26 -4.65
CA ILE A 27 10.81 9.16 -4.79
C ILE A 27 11.04 8.91 -6.28
N PRO A 28 12.30 8.85 -6.74
CA PRO A 28 12.55 8.51 -8.14
C PRO A 28 12.25 7.02 -8.40
N TYR A 29 11.59 6.74 -9.50
CA TYR A 29 11.23 5.38 -9.85
C TYR A 29 11.47 5.17 -11.34
N ASN A 30 12.23 4.16 -11.70
CA ASN A 30 12.55 3.85 -13.09
C ASN A 30 11.91 2.55 -13.58
N GLY A 31 10.97 2.00 -12.84
CA GLY A 31 10.24 0.83 -13.26
C GLY A 31 9.15 1.17 -14.26
N ARG A 32 8.40 0.13 -14.62
CA ARG A 32 7.30 0.31 -15.56
C ARG A 32 6.14 1.05 -14.92
N VAL A 33 5.56 1.96 -15.70
CA VAL A 33 4.36 2.69 -15.30
C VAL A 33 3.34 2.52 -16.42
N SER A 34 2.17 1.98 -16.08
CA SER A 34 1.06 1.91 -17.02
C SER A 34 0.53 3.31 -17.28
N ARG A 35 0.19 3.60 -18.53
CA ARG A 35 -0.24 4.95 -18.93
C ARG A 35 -1.45 5.47 -18.18
N ASP A 36 -2.34 4.56 -17.82
CA ASP A 36 -3.60 4.90 -17.17
C ASP A 36 -3.52 4.78 -15.64
N LYS A 37 -2.33 4.56 -15.09
CA LYS A 37 -2.15 4.38 -13.64
C LYS A 37 -1.32 5.51 -13.06
N SER A 38 -1.77 6.00 -11.92
CA SER A 38 -0.99 6.92 -11.09
C SER A 38 -0.23 6.12 -10.04
N LEU A 39 0.94 6.62 -9.66
CA LEU A 39 1.76 5.98 -8.64
C LEU A 39 1.79 6.83 -7.38
N PHE A 40 1.95 6.19 -6.25
CA PHE A 40 2.26 6.85 -4.99
C PHE A 40 3.20 5.97 -4.18
N ALA A 41 3.89 6.58 -3.24
CA ALA A 41 4.80 5.89 -2.34
C ALA A 41 4.34 6.08 -0.91
N LEU A 42 4.60 5.08 -0.08
CA LEU A 42 4.19 5.10 1.32
C LEU A 42 5.27 4.42 2.16
N LYS A 43 5.60 5.04 3.30
CA LYS A 43 6.54 4.44 4.23
C LYS A 43 5.84 3.39 5.08
N VAL A 44 6.43 2.22 5.15
CA VAL A 44 5.89 1.10 5.92
C VAL A 44 6.24 1.27 7.39
N ARG A 45 5.27 1.05 8.25
CA ARG A 45 5.45 1.10 9.70
C ARG A 45 5.12 -0.26 10.28
N GLY A 46 6.01 -0.74 11.16
CA GLY A 46 5.83 -2.02 11.81
C GLY A 46 6.29 -3.18 10.95
N GLU A 47 6.07 -4.39 11.46
CA GLU A 47 6.65 -5.60 10.91
C GLU A 47 5.61 -6.62 10.48
N SER A 48 4.40 -6.20 10.18
CA SER A 48 3.33 -7.13 9.84
C SER A 48 3.56 -7.86 8.51
N MET A 49 4.50 -7.37 7.68
CA MET A 49 4.79 -7.97 6.37
C MET A 49 6.22 -8.49 6.28
N LEU A 50 6.82 -8.82 7.42
CA LEU A 50 8.22 -9.21 7.51
C LEU A 50 8.56 -10.41 6.62
N TRP A 51 7.68 -11.42 6.56
CA TRP A 51 7.94 -12.63 5.77
C TRP A 51 7.78 -12.41 4.26
N ALA A 52 7.18 -11.30 3.86
CA ALA A 52 7.16 -10.90 2.46
C ALA A 52 8.38 -10.05 2.09
N GLY A 53 9.32 -9.88 3.04
CA GLY A 53 10.51 -9.09 2.81
C GLY A 53 10.28 -7.59 2.93
N ILE A 54 9.18 -7.16 3.52
CA ILE A 54 8.87 -5.74 3.71
C ILE A 54 9.10 -5.42 5.18
N LEU A 55 10.04 -4.52 5.44
CA LEU A 55 10.48 -4.19 6.79
C LEU A 55 9.99 -2.81 7.20
N ASP A 56 9.96 -2.59 8.52
CA ASP A 56 9.68 -1.26 9.06
C ASP A 56 10.65 -0.24 8.46
N GLY A 57 10.12 0.88 7.99
CA GLY A 57 10.91 1.93 7.36
C GLY A 57 11.09 1.80 5.86
N ASP A 58 10.75 0.66 5.28
CA ASP A 58 10.75 0.52 3.82
C ASP A 58 9.75 1.47 3.18
N VAL A 59 10.01 1.83 1.93
CA VAL A 59 9.08 2.64 1.14
C VAL A 59 8.52 1.75 0.02
N VAL A 60 7.22 1.59 -0.01
CA VAL A 60 6.56 0.84 -1.08
C VAL A 60 6.08 1.79 -2.16
N ILE A 61 6.28 1.40 -3.42
CA ILE A 61 5.73 2.10 -4.58
C ILE A 61 4.48 1.36 -4.99
N CYS A 62 3.39 2.09 -5.18
CA CYS A 62 2.08 1.51 -5.43
C CYS A 62 1.45 2.09 -6.67
N GLU A 63 0.75 1.25 -7.42
CA GLU A 63 -0.17 1.71 -8.46
C GLU A 63 -1.51 2.01 -7.80
N LYS A 64 -2.01 3.22 -7.99
CA LYS A 64 -3.32 3.60 -7.49
C LYS A 64 -4.39 2.78 -8.22
N THR A 65 -5.17 2.02 -7.47
CA THR A 65 -6.27 1.23 -8.00
C THR A 65 -7.23 0.90 -6.87
N PRO A 66 -8.57 0.91 -7.13
CA PRO A 66 -9.53 0.48 -6.12
C PRO A 66 -9.77 -1.04 -6.14
N TYR A 67 -9.12 -1.78 -7.03
CA TYR A 67 -9.34 -3.21 -7.20
C TYR A 67 -8.10 -4.02 -6.86
N ALA A 68 -8.34 -5.25 -6.37
CA ALA A 68 -7.26 -6.17 -6.07
C ALA A 68 -7.73 -7.59 -6.35
N THR A 69 -6.77 -8.48 -6.62
CA THR A 69 -7.02 -9.91 -6.77
C THR A 69 -6.34 -10.66 -5.63
N ASN A 70 -6.84 -11.85 -5.36
CA ASN A 70 -6.34 -12.67 -4.24
C ASN A 70 -4.85 -12.89 -4.35
N GLY A 71 -4.16 -12.67 -3.25
CA GLY A 71 -2.71 -12.86 -3.15
C GLY A 71 -1.89 -11.62 -3.43
N GLU A 72 -2.48 -10.53 -3.92
CA GLU A 72 -1.73 -9.30 -4.16
C GLU A 72 -1.45 -8.56 -2.86
N ILE A 73 -0.29 -7.91 -2.80
CA ILE A 73 0.05 -7.03 -1.68
C ILE A 73 -0.49 -5.65 -2.00
N VAL A 74 -1.31 -5.13 -1.11
CA VAL A 74 -2.04 -3.88 -1.33
C VAL A 74 -1.84 -2.92 -0.18
N VAL A 75 -2.11 -1.65 -0.45
CA VAL A 75 -2.35 -0.65 0.58
C VAL A 75 -3.86 -0.50 0.69
N ALA A 76 -4.38 -0.74 1.88
CA ALA A 76 -5.81 -0.65 2.14
C ALA A 76 -6.07 0.29 3.30
N MET A 77 -7.22 0.93 3.29
CA MET A 77 -7.68 1.77 4.38
C MET A 77 -8.57 0.93 5.30
N ILE A 78 -8.17 0.78 6.54
CA ILE A 78 -8.98 0.15 7.58
C ILE A 78 -9.24 1.23 8.63
N GLU A 79 -10.51 1.55 8.82
CA GLU A 79 -10.90 2.69 9.63
C GLU A 79 -10.18 3.94 9.10
N ASP A 80 -9.33 4.57 9.88
CA ASP A 80 -8.64 5.79 9.45
C ASP A 80 -7.14 5.56 9.20
N GLU A 81 -6.73 4.30 9.02
CA GLU A 81 -5.32 3.97 8.83
C GLU A 81 -5.08 3.22 7.53
N ALA A 82 -4.03 3.62 6.83
CA ALA A 82 -3.53 2.87 5.69
C ALA A 82 -2.63 1.74 6.18
N THR A 83 -2.84 0.55 5.67
CA THR A 83 -2.05 -0.62 6.04
C THR A 83 -1.63 -1.39 4.80
N VAL A 84 -0.46 -2.04 4.87
CA VAL A 84 0.05 -2.90 3.80
C VAL A 84 -0.19 -4.34 4.20
N LYS A 85 -0.94 -5.07 3.40
CA LYS A 85 -1.31 -6.46 3.69
C LYS A 85 -1.50 -7.22 2.41
N ARG A 86 -1.56 -8.55 2.50
CA ARG A 86 -1.93 -9.37 1.37
C ARG A 86 -3.45 -9.51 1.34
N PHE A 87 -4.01 -9.29 0.15
CA PHE A 87 -5.45 -9.20 -0.03
C PHE A 87 -6.04 -10.56 -0.39
N TYR A 88 -7.18 -10.89 0.24
CA TYR A 88 -8.00 -12.04 -0.15
C TYR A 88 -9.48 -11.68 -0.04
N LYS A 89 -10.23 -12.07 -1.07
CA LYS A 89 -11.68 -12.04 -1.02
C LYS A 89 -12.17 -13.47 -0.84
N GLU A 90 -12.87 -13.72 0.26
CA GLU A 90 -13.36 -15.03 0.65
C GLU A 90 -14.88 -15.00 0.74
N ASN A 91 -15.50 -16.16 1.00
CA ASN A 91 -16.96 -16.24 1.06
C ASN A 91 -17.50 -15.29 2.14
N GLY A 92 -18.20 -14.24 1.68
CA GLY A 92 -18.90 -13.34 2.57
C GLY A 92 -18.04 -12.29 3.27
N HIS A 93 -16.73 -12.25 3.03
CA HIS A 93 -15.87 -11.27 3.68
C HIS A 93 -14.55 -11.06 2.92
N PHE A 94 -13.80 -10.05 3.37
CA PHE A 94 -12.43 -9.82 2.92
C PHE A 94 -11.48 -10.18 4.06
N ARG A 95 -10.31 -10.68 3.70
CA ARG A 95 -9.23 -10.94 4.65
C ARG A 95 -8.00 -10.17 4.22
N LEU A 96 -7.48 -9.34 5.12
CA LEU A 96 -6.20 -8.68 4.94
C LEU A 96 -5.19 -9.44 5.78
N GLN A 97 -4.31 -10.15 5.08
CA GLN A 97 -3.44 -11.14 5.70
C GLN A 97 -2.05 -10.54 5.95
N PRO A 98 -1.60 -10.51 7.21
CA PRO A 98 -0.21 -10.18 7.49
C PRO A 98 0.71 -11.33 7.10
N GLU A 99 1.96 -11.02 6.82
CA GLU A 99 3.01 -12.00 6.57
C GLU A 99 3.93 -12.07 7.80
N ASN A 100 3.33 -12.37 8.95
CA ASN A 100 4.01 -12.48 10.23
C ASN A 100 3.01 -13.05 11.24
N ASP A 101 3.36 -14.19 11.85
CA ASP A 101 2.48 -14.88 12.81
C ASP A 101 2.16 -14.08 14.06
N ALA A 102 2.98 -13.08 14.37
CA ALA A 102 2.73 -12.22 15.53
C ALA A 102 1.53 -11.29 15.33
N TYR A 103 0.98 -11.21 14.11
CA TYR A 103 -0.12 -10.31 13.76
C TYR A 103 -1.33 -11.12 13.34
N GLU A 104 -2.51 -10.69 13.79
CA GLU A 104 -3.76 -11.34 13.42
C GLU A 104 -4.27 -10.86 12.06
N PRO A 105 -4.85 -11.74 11.24
CA PRO A 105 -5.55 -11.32 10.04
C PRO A 105 -6.70 -10.38 10.36
N ILE A 106 -6.93 -9.42 9.47
CA ILE A 106 -8.07 -8.50 9.58
C ILE A 106 -9.20 -9.06 8.72
N ILE A 107 -10.30 -9.40 9.34
CA ILE A 107 -11.49 -9.91 8.66
C ILE A 107 -12.53 -8.79 8.68
N THR A 108 -13.03 -8.42 7.51
CA THR A 108 -13.97 -7.30 7.41
C THR A 108 -14.94 -7.51 6.26
N ASN A 109 -16.11 -6.90 6.36
CA ASN A 109 -17.10 -6.93 5.28
C ASN A 109 -16.87 -5.80 4.27
N GLU A 110 -16.09 -4.79 4.66
CA GLU A 110 -15.81 -3.64 3.81
C GLU A 110 -14.31 -3.34 3.83
N VAL A 111 -13.75 -3.07 2.66
CA VAL A 111 -12.36 -2.68 2.54
C VAL A 111 -12.24 -1.64 1.43
N ILE A 112 -11.41 -0.63 1.66
CA ILE A 112 -11.08 0.36 0.63
C ILE A 112 -9.64 0.07 0.21
N ILE A 113 -9.47 -0.32 -1.04
CA ILE A 113 -8.15 -0.53 -1.62
C ILE A 113 -7.67 0.80 -2.18
N LEU A 114 -6.47 1.20 -1.79
CA LEU A 114 -5.85 2.44 -2.27
C LEU A 114 -4.90 2.17 -3.42
N GLY A 115 -4.20 1.04 -3.39
CA GLY A 115 -3.27 0.70 -4.43
C GLY A 115 -2.66 -0.67 -4.27
N LYS A 116 -1.93 -1.07 -5.32
CA LYS A 116 -1.21 -2.35 -5.36
C LYS A 116 0.28 -2.07 -5.29
N VAL A 117 0.99 -2.78 -4.42
CA VAL A 117 2.44 -2.62 -4.28
C VAL A 117 3.14 -3.22 -5.49
N VAL A 118 3.99 -2.44 -6.14
CA VAL A 118 4.73 -2.87 -7.34
C VAL A 118 6.24 -2.81 -7.15
N ALA A 119 6.75 -2.10 -6.15
CA ALA A 119 8.18 -2.00 -5.90
C ALA A 119 8.42 -1.59 -4.46
N LEU A 120 9.68 -1.70 -4.04
CA LEU A 120 10.09 -1.39 -2.68
C LEU A 120 11.46 -0.74 -2.71
N TYR A 121 11.62 0.32 -1.92
CA TYR A 121 12.90 0.97 -1.69
C TYR A 121 13.29 0.83 -0.24
N ARG A 122 14.56 0.55 -0.01
CA ARG A 122 15.12 0.46 1.33
C ARG A 122 16.42 1.23 1.38
N TYR A 123 16.51 2.14 2.33
CA TYR A 123 17.71 2.95 2.52
C TYR A 123 18.44 2.47 3.77
N TYR A 124 19.76 2.44 3.69
CA TYR A 124 20.61 2.00 4.79
C TYR A 124 21.35 3.16 5.43
#